data_5f31e7802e03b26d8dbca1355bded731
#
_entry.id   5f31e7802e03b26d8dbca1355bded731
#
_cell.length_a   1.000
_cell.length_b   1.000
_cell.length_c   1.000
_cell.angle_alpha   90.00
_cell.angle_beta   90.00
_cell.angle_gamma   90.00
#
_symmetry.space_group_name_H-M   'P 1'
#
loop_
_entity.id
_entity.type
_entity.pdbx_description
1 polymer ?
#
loop_
_entity_poly.entity_id
_entity_poly.type
_entity_poly.pdbx_seq_one_letter_code
_entity_poly.pdbx_strand_id
1 'polypeptide(L)'
;MINFDKMHGNGNDFIVLNSIEKDFTPSKAFIKKNSDRKFGIGFDQLILVKLPNKESSDFFIKFYNADGGEADMCLNGIRCAVSYIWKHSFAPKGPLVLETNKKIVICKPSGKNIQASFQMPIEINDDKLHSSIKKYLKDEQFFIVDAGNKHLCIKKRNIKKEDLNSLYSKLEKMIKPYKINLSIFKQSKELVEIRTYENGVGETLSCGSASASVASLCLGGKINKVTVVSSGGKIKFSKSKNDILMTGPSAHIFTGDIDE
;
A
#
# COMPACT_ATOMS: atom_id res chain seq x y z
N MET A 1 17.98 -16.44 -17.09
CA MET A 1 16.54 -16.12 -17.00
C MET A 1 16.08 -16.16 -15.56
N ILE A 2 15.23 -15.24 -15.15
CA ILE A 2 14.65 -15.13 -13.81
C ILE A 2 13.15 -15.33 -13.94
N ASN A 3 12.61 -16.31 -13.22
CA ASN A 3 11.17 -16.58 -13.19
C ASN A 3 10.45 -15.54 -12.33
N PHE A 4 9.29 -15.06 -12.77
CA PHE A 4 8.46 -14.10 -12.03
C PHE A 4 6.98 -14.46 -12.10
N ASP A 5 6.24 -14.05 -11.09
CA ASP A 5 4.77 -13.99 -11.13
C ASP A 5 4.31 -12.54 -11.32
N LYS A 6 3.46 -12.29 -12.31
CA LYS A 6 2.69 -11.06 -12.45
C LYS A 6 1.47 -11.14 -11.54
N MET A 7 1.34 -10.19 -10.63
CA MET A 7 0.29 -10.18 -9.62
C MET A 7 -0.28 -8.77 -9.42
N HIS A 8 -1.46 -8.66 -8.81
CA HIS A 8 -1.97 -7.39 -8.31
C HIS A 8 -2.76 -7.51 -7.01
N GLY A 9 -2.77 -6.40 -6.23
CA GLY A 9 -3.66 -6.19 -5.10
C GLY A 9 -4.52 -4.96 -5.35
N ASN A 10 -5.82 -5.16 -5.69
CA ASN A 10 -6.73 -4.06 -5.99
C ASN A 10 -6.28 -3.13 -7.14
N GLY A 11 -5.69 -3.69 -8.20
CA GLY A 11 -5.23 -2.94 -9.37
C GLY A 11 -3.82 -2.34 -9.26
N ASN A 12 -3.23 -2.27 -8.07
CA ASN A 12 -1.80 -2.00 -7.90
C ASN A 12 -1.02 -3.27 -8.26
N ASP A 13 -0.20 -3.23 -9.30
CA ASP A 13 0.36 -4.42 -9.95
C ASP A 13 1.87 -4.57 -9.74
N PHE A 14 2.28 -5.83 -9.67
CA PHE A 14 3.63 -6.23 -9.28
C PHE A 14 4.18 -7.32 -10.17
N ILE A 15 5.52 -7.38 -10.28
CA ILE A 15 6.22 -8.64 -10.51
C ILE A 15 6.81 -9.11 -9.19
N VAL A 16 6.68 -10.41 -8.90
CA VAL A 16 7.20 -11.04 -7.68
C VAL A 16 8.25 -12.05 -8.07
N LEU A 17 9.43 -11.94 -7.49
CA LEU A 17 10.60 -12.75 -7.80
C LEU A 17 11.07 -13.50 -6.55
N ASN A 18 11.54 -14.73 -6.76
CA ASN A 18 12.24 -15.53 -5.74
C ASN A 18 13.72 -15.08 -5.65
N SER A 19 14.14 -14.68 -4.48
CA SER A 19 15.53 -14.40 -4.12
C SER A 19 15.94 -15.15 -2.84
N ILE A 20 15.32 -16.31 -2.60
CA ILE A 20 15.60 -17.19 -1.44
C ILE A 20 16.79 -18.08 -1.76
N GLU A 21 16.75 -18.75 -2.92
CA GLU A 21 17.75 -19.73 -3.33
C GLU A 21 18.99 -19.08 -3.94
N LYS A 22 18.80 -18.03 -4.73
CA LYS A 22 19.86 -17.25 -5.34
C LYS A 22 19.64 -15.77 -4.99
N ASP A 23 20.60 -15.19 -4.28
CA ASP A 23 20.51 -13.75 -3.99
C ASP A 23 20.55 -12.95 -5.29
N PHE A 24 19.47 -12.22 -5.54
CA PHE A 24 19.29 -11.36 -6.70
C PHE A 24 19.04 -9.93 -6.26
N THR A 25 19.83 -9.01 -6.79
CA THR A 25 19.62 -7.57 -6.58
C THR A 25 19.47 -6.91 -7.95
N PRO A 26 18.25 -6.51 -8.33
CA PRO A 26 18.02 -5.89 -9.62
C PRO A 26 18.69 -4.53 -9.72
N SER A 27 19.35 -4.25 -10.85
CA SER A 27 19.84 -2.92 -11.16
C SER A 27 18.68 -1.95 -11.42
N LYS A 28 18.91 -0.65 -11.22
CA LYS A 28 17.91 0.38 -11.59
C LYS A 28 17.54 0.31 -13.08
N ALA A 29 18.48 0.00 -13.94
CA ALA A 29 18.27 -0.15 -15.38
C ALA A 29 17.34 -1.34 -15.67
N PHE A 30 17.58 -2.50 -15.02
CA PHE A 30 16.72 -3.67 -15.13
C PHE A 30 15.28 -3.35 -14.71
N ILE A 31 15.09 -2.68 -13.57
CA ILE A 31 13.76 -2.33 -13.08
C ILE A 31 13.04 -1.40 -14.06
N LYS A 32 13.69 -0.31 -14.49
CA LYS A 32 13.11 0.68 -15.42
C LYS A 32 12.72 0.05 -16.75
N LYS A 33 13.60 -0.80 -17.33
CA LYS A 33 13.32 -1.51 -18.59
C LYS A 33 12.07 -2.38 -18.45
N ASN A 34 12.00 -3.18 -17.39
CA ASN A 34 10.92 -4.16 -17.22
C ASN A 34 9.61 -3.55 -16.69
N SER A 35 9.68 -2.39 -16.01
CA SER A 35 8.48 -1.67 -15.55
C SER A 35 7.74 -0.92 -16.65
N ASP A 36 8.39 -0.68 -17.79
CA ASP A 36 7.74 0.00 -18.92
C ASP A 36 6.55 -0.82 -19.44
N ARG A 37 5.38 -0.17 -19.54
CA ARG A 37 4.13 -0.85 -19.93
C ARG A 37 3.98 -1.14 -21.41
N LYS A 38 4.90 -0.60 -22.25
CA LYS A 38 4.88 -0.80 -23.71
C LYS A 38 6.04 -1.67 -24.17
N PHE A 39 7.21 -1.51 -23.56
CA PHE A 39 8.45 -2.18 -23.97
C PHE A 39 8.96 -3.20 -22.96
N GLY A 40 8.33 -3.31 -21.80
CA GLY A 40 8.63 -4.27 -20.75
C GLY A 40 7.40 -5.08 -20.33
N ILE A 41 7.46 -5.67 -19.14
CA ILE A 41 6.34 -6.41 -18.53
C ILE A 41 5.25 -5.43 -18.06
N GLY A 42 5.67 -4.23 -17.65
CA GLY A 42 4.81 -3.22 -17.03
C GLY A 42 4.39 -3.59 -15.61
N PHE A 43 4.74 -2.78 -14.64
CA PHE A 43 4.33 -2.92 -13.23
C PHE A 43 4.53 -1.62 -12.46
N ASP A 44 3.81 -1.47 -11.35
CA ASP A 44 4.00 -0.37 -10.43
C ASP A 44 5.23 -0.59 -9.54
N GLN A 45 5.44 -1.84 -9.07
CA GLN A 45 6.57 -2.20 -8.22
C GLN A 45 7.05 -3.63 -8.48
N LEU A 46 8.35 -3.85 -8.22
CA LEU A 46 8.97 -5.17 -8.17
C LEU A 46 9.09 -5.60 -6.70
N ILE A 47 8.77 -6.86 -6.42
CA ILE A 47 8.85 -7.48 -5.11
C ILE A 47 9.88 -8.60 -5.15
N LEU A 48 10.84 -8.58 -4.21
CA LEU A 48 11.72 -9.72 -3.94
C LEU A 48 11.28 -10.41 -2.66
N VAL A 49 11.12 -11.73 -2.73
CA VAL A 49 10.95 -12.58 -1.57
C VAL A 49 12.32 -13.15 -1.22
N LYS A 50 12.81 -12.84 -0.02
CA LYS A 50 14.16 -13.17 0.45
C LYS A 50 14.11 -13.92 1.79
N LEU A 51 15.24 -14.55 2.16
CA LEU A 51 15.43 -15.06 3.52
C LEU A 51 15.32 -13.92 4.53
N PRO A 52 14.78 -14.17 5.73
CA PRO A 52 14.63 -13.14 6.75
C PRO A 52 15.98 -12.66 7.29
N ASN A 53 16.04 -11.39 7.70
CA ASN A 53 17.20 -10.87 8.42
C ASN A 53 17.09 -11.11 9.94
N LYS A 54 15.87 -11.40 10.44
CA LYS A 54 15.57 -11.64 11.85
C LYS A 54 15.04 -13.05 12.05
N GLU A 55 15.51 -13.76 13.06
CA GLU A 55 15.05 -15.11 13.42
C GLU A 55 13.54 -15.17 13.72
N SER A 56 12.94 -14.05 14.14
CA SER A 56 11.50 -13.95 14.43
C SER A 56 10.62 -13.77 13.20
N SER A 57 11.20 -13.74 12.01
CA SER A 57 10.50 -13.54 10.74
C SER A 57 10.68 -14.75 9.82
N ASP A 58 9.68 -15.05 9.01
CA ASP A 58 9.73 -16.14 8.03
C ASP A 58 10.39 -15.71 6.73
N PHE A 59 10.12 -14.48 6.26
CA PHE A 59 10.67 -13.94 5.02
C PHE A 59 10.93 -12.45 5.16
N PHE A 60 11.91 -11.95 4.38
CA PHE A 60 12.11 -10.53 4.14
C PHE A 60 11.55 -10.15 2.77
N ILE A 61 10.68 -9.13 2.73
CA ILE A 61 10.06 -8.64 1.51
C ILE A 61 10.63 -7.28 1.16
N LYS A 62 11.32 -7.22 0.02
CA LYS A 62 11.93 -6.01 -0.50
C LYS A 62 11.12 -5.48 -1.68
N PHE A 63 10.89 -4.16 -1.69
CA PHE A 63 10.11 -3.48 -2.71
C PHE A 63 10.96 -2.49 -3.48
N TYR A 64 10.74 -2.42 -4.79
CA TYR A 64 11.33 -1.41 -5.67
C TYR A 64 10.24 -0.74 -6.50
N ASN A 65 10.27 0.58 -6.57
CA ASN A 65 9.39 1.34 -7.45
C ASN A 65 9.82 1.20 -8.92
N ALA A 66 8.94 1.51 -9.86
CA ALA A 66 9.21 1.47 -11.30
C ALA A 66 10.41 2.34 -11.74
N ASP A 67 10.78 3.37 -10.97
CA ASP A 67 11.96 4.21 -11.20
C ASP A 67 13.28 3.58 -10.75
N GLY A 68 13.23 2.37 -10.16
CA GLY A 68 14.36 1.65 -9.60
C GLY A 68 14.77 2.10 -8.19
N GLY A 69 14.03 3.00 -7.57
CA GLY A 69 14.20 3.37 -6.17
C GLY A 69 13.59 2.33 -5.23
N GLU A 70 14.23 2.10 -4.07
CA GLU A 70 13.65 1.23 -3.04
C GLU A 70 12.42 1.89 -2.40
N ALA A 71 11.42 1.06 -2.12
CA ALA A 71 10.25 1.46 -1.32
C ALA A 71 10.27 0.72 0.03
N ASP A 72 9.89 1.43 1.08
CA ASP A 72 9.97 0.89 2.44
C ASP A 72 8.96 -0.24 2.69
N MET A 73 7.76 -0.12 2.15
CA MET A 73 6.68 -1.09 2.31
C MET A 73 5.52 -0.78 1.34
N CYS A 74 4.83 -1.84 0.91
CA CYS A 74 3.56 -1.74 0.18
C CYS A 74 2.55 -2.76 0.70
N LEU A 75 1.47 -2.30 1.33
CA LEU A 75 0.44 -3.19 1.91
C LEU A 75 -0.31 -4.02 0.85
N ASN A 76 -0.46 -3.52 -0.38
CA ASN A 76 -1.01 -4.30 -1.48
C ASN A 76 -0.01 -5.38 -1.91
N GLY A 77 1.28 -5.03 -1.99
CA GLY A 77 2.36 -5.94 -2.34
C GLY A 77 2.60 -7.02 -1.29
N ILE A 78 2.44 -6.73 0.00
CA ILE A 78 2.51 -7.75 1.08
C ILE A 78 1.53 -8.89 0.80
N ARG A 79 0.27 -8.59 0.41
CA ARG A 79 -0.70 -9.65 0.09
C ARG A 79 -0.29 -10.48 -1.13
N CYS A 80 0.31 -9.83 -2.13
CA CYS A 80 0.84 -10.54 -3.30
C CYS A 80 2.03 -11.43 -2.91
N ALA A 81 2.99 -10.93 -2.10
CA ALA A 81 4.12 -11.71 -1.60
C ALA A 81 3.67 -12.96 -0.82
N VAL A 82 2.70 -12.81 0.10
CA VAL A 82 2.11 -13.93 0.85
C VAL A 82 1.49 -14.97 -0.07
N SER A 83 0.70 -14.51 -1.05
CA SER A 83 0.06 -15.42 -2.04
C SER A 83 1.10 -16.14 -2.89
N TYR A 84 2.17 -15.46 -3.28
CA TYR A 84 3.31 -16.03 -4.00
C TYR A 84 4.02 -17.12 -3.18
N ILE A 85 4.35 -16.83 -1.91
CA ILE A 85 5.00 -17.76 -0.99
C ILE A 85 4.19 -19.06 -0.87
N TRP A 86 2.88 -18.96 -0.67
CA TRP A 86 2.02 -20.14 -0.58
C TRP A 86 1.86 -20.88 -1.91
N LYS A 87 1.73 -20.14 -3.02
CA LYS A 87 1.60 -20.75 -4.37
C LYS A 87 2.82 -21.58 -4.75
N HIS A 88 4.02 -21.08 -4.45
CA HIS A 88 5.28 -21.75 -4.74
C HIS A 88 5.77 -22.70 -3.64
N SER A 89 4.93 -22.93 -2.61
CA SER A 89 5.22 -23.85 -1.50
C SER A 89 6.51 -23.52 -0.71
N PHE A 90 6.93 -22.24 -0.70
CA PHE A 90 8.06 -21.81 0.15
C PHE A 90 7.72 -21.88 1.65
N ALA A 91 6.44 -21.84 1.97
CA ALA A 91 5.89 -22.15 3.28
C ALA A 91 4.49 -22.76 3.14
N PRO A 92 4.04 -23.57 4.10
CA PRO A 92 2.68 -24.07 4.13
C PRO A 92 1.67 -22.92 4.26
N LYS A 93 0.47 -23.10 3.72
CA LYS A 93 -0.60 -22.10 3.83
C LYS A 93 -1.03 -21.95 5.29
N GLY A 94 -0.58 -20.87 5.91
CA GLY A 94 -0.79 -20.59 7.33
C GLY A 94 -0.35 -19.17 7.70
N PRO A 95 -0.22 -18.86 8.99
CA PRO A 95 0.36 -17.59 9.43
C PRO A 95 1.80 -17.42 8.92
N LEU A 96 2.16 -16.20 8.55
CA LEU A 96 3.51 -15.79 8.14
C LEU A 96 3.87 -14.47 8.81
N VAL A 97 5.10 -14.35 9.27
CA VAL A 97 5.70 -13.14 9.79
C VAL A 97 6.63 -12.58 8.71
N LEU A 98 6.22 -11.49 8.09
CA LEU A 98 6.97 -10.85 7.02
C LEU A 98 7.71 -9.62 7.55
N GLU A 99 9.00 -9.57 7.30
CA GLU A 99 9.85 -8.42 7.55
C GLU A 99 9.90 -7.52 6.32
N THR A 100 9.89 -6.20 6.51
CA THR A 100 10.16 -5.19 5.49
C THR A 100 11.20 -4.20 6.01
N ASN A 101 11.66 -3.26 5.18
CA ASN A 101 12.60 -2.23 5.63
C ASN A 101 12.11 -1.42 6.84
N LYS A 102 10.78 -1.29 7.01
CA LYS A 102 10.20 -0.46 8.08
C LYS A 102 9.46 -1.22 9.17
N LYS A 103 8.76 -2.29 8.80
CA LYS A 103 7.79 -2.92 9.72
C LYS A 103 7.81 -4.44 9.59
N ILE A 104 7.39 -5.07 10.66
CA ILE A 104 6.97 -6.48 10.65
C ILE A 104 5.46 -6.51 10.40
N VAL A 105 5.02 -7.40 9.53
CA VAL A 105 3.62 -7.61 9.18
C VAL A 105 3.28 -9.09 9.38
N ILE A 106 2.30 -9.36 10.23
CA ILE A 106 1.81 -10.72 10.45
C ILE A 106 0.65 -10.97 9.50
N CYS A 107 0.80 -11.96 8.66
CA CYS A 107 -0.19 -12.33 7.65
C CYS A 107 -0.81 -13.69 7.94
N LYS A 108 -2.09 -13.86 7.59
CA LYS A 108 -2.76 -15.16 7.67
C LYS A 108 -3.85 -15.31 6.62
N PRO A 109 -4.22 -16.55 6.26
CA PRO A 109 -5.35 -16.80 5.37
C PRO A 109 -6.66 -16.29 5.98
N SER A 110 -7.54 -15.72 5.14
CA SER A 110 -8.88 -15.28 5.52
C SER A 110 -9.87 -15.60 4.39
N GLY A 111 -10.30 -16.85 4.31
CA GLY A 111 -11.05 -17.40 3.18
C GLY A 111 -10.23 -17.30 1.87
N LYS A 112 -10.78 -16.60 0.86
CA LYS A 112 -10.08 -16.31 -0.41
C LYS A 112 -9.15 -15.09 -0.32
N ASN A 113 -9.17 -14.37 0.79
CA ASN A 113 -8.37 -13.17 1.01
C ASN A 113 -7.18 -13.44 1.94
N ILE A 114 -6.33 -12.44 2.07
CA ILE A 114 -5.22 -12.41 3.00
C ILE A 114 -5.49 -11.32 4.03
N GLN A 115 -5.36 -11.67 5.32
CA GLN A 115 -5.38 -10.72 6.41
C GLN A 115 -3.94 -10.38 6.80
N ALA A 116 -3.63 -9.10 6.85
CA ALA A 116 -2.37 -8.55 7.35
C ALA A 116 -2.64 -7.75 8.64
N SER A 117 -1.85 -8.00 9.68
CA SER A 117 -1.85 -7.26 10.95
C SER A 117 -0.60 -6.39 11.02
N PHE A 118 -0.77 -5.12 11.32
CA PHE A 118 0.33 -4.17 11.51
C PHE A 118 -0.10 -3.06 12.48
N GLN A 119 0.90 -2.34 12.99
CA GLN A 119 0.67 -1.27 13.95
C GLN A 119 -0.35 -0.24 13.44
N MET A 120 -1.25 0.19 14.32
CA MET A 120 -2.25 1.22 14.02
C MET A 120 -1.58 2.47 13.43
N PRO A 121 -2.07 3.02 12.30
CA PRO A 121 -1.60 4.29 11.79
C PRO A 121 -1.69 5.41 12.83
N ILE A 122 -0.74 6.33 12.79
CA ILE A 122 -0.59 7.39 13.79
C ILE A 122 -0.97 8.73 13.15
N GLU A 123 -1.82 9.50 13.81
CA GLU A 123 -2.10 10.89 13.42
C GLU A 123 -0.90 11.77 13.78
N ILE A 124 -0.46 12.59 12.83
CA ILE A 124 0.66 13.52 12.98
C ILE A 124 0.11 14.90 13.33
N ASN A 125 0.52 15.43 14.47
CA ASN A 125 0.18 16.77 14.93
C ASN A 125 1.40 17.69 14.76
N ASP A 126 1.50 18.33 13.57
CA ASP A 126 2.49 19.37 13.26
C ASP A 126 1.76 20.72 13.14
N ASP A 127 1.88 21.56 14.13
CA ASP A 127 1.13 22.83 14.24
C ASP A 127 1.37 23.76 13.04
N LYS A 128 2.61 23.84 12.52
CA LYS A 128 2.95 24.70 11.38
C LYS A 128 2.29 24.20 10.10
N LEU A 129 2.42 22.90 9.86
CA LEU A 129 1.84 22.25 8.68
C LEU A 129 0.31 22.31 8.75
N HIS A 130 -0.28 21.97 9.91
CA HIS A 130 -1.73 22.07 10.13
C HIS A 130 -2.25 23.47 9.89
N SER A 131 -1.60 24.51 10.45
CA SER A 131 -2.01 25.90 10.26
C SER A 131 -1.95 26.32 8.79
N SER A 132 -0.94 25.90 8.06
CA SER A 132 -0.80 26.19 6.63
C SER A 132 -1.89 25.54 5.79
N ILE A 133 -2.17 24.25 6.04
CA ILE A 133 -3.23 23.51 5.35
C ILE A 133 -4.61 24.05 5.71
N LYS A 134 -4.85 24.37 6.99
CA LYS A 134 -6.12 24.92 7.48
C LYS A 134 -6.47 26.27 6.84
N LYS A 135 -5.49 27.15 6.66
CA LYS A 135 -5.70 28.43 5.93
C LYS A 135 -6.25 28.21 4.52
N TYR A 136 -5.84 27.13 3.86
CA TYR A 136 -6.30 26.79 2.51
C TYR A 136 -7.65 26.05 2.53
N LEU A 137 -7.78 25.00 3.37
CA LEU A 137 -8.98 24.14 3.43
C LEU A 137 -10.15 24.76 4.20
N LYS A 138 -9.89 25.85 4.96
CA LYS A 138 -10.91 26.58 5.75
C LYS A 138 -11.70 25.65 6.68
N ASP A 139 -12.97 25.37 6.31
CA ASP A 139 -13.91 24.58 7.13
C ASP A 139 -13.88 23.08 6.87
N GLU A 140 -13.01 22.61 5.98
CA GLU A 140 -12.91 21.19 5.68
C GLU A 140 -12.20 20.42 6.80
N GLN A 141 -12.76 19.29 7.17
CA GLN A 141 -12.13 18.40 8.13
C GLN A 141 -11.00 17.62 7.45
N PHE A 142 -9.80 17.71 7.99
CA PHE A 142 -8.63 16.97 7.49
C PHE A 142 -7.77 16.42 8.62
N PHE A 143 -6.96 15.44 8.30
CA PHE A 143 -6.04 14.75 9.18
C PHE A 143 -4.75 14.43 8.43
N ILE A 144 -3.61 14.41 9.12
CA ILE A 144 -2.35 13.93 8.57
C ILE A 144 -2.03 12.63 9.29
N VAL A 145 -1.95 11.52 8.55
CA VAL A 145 -1.81 10.18 9.12
C VAL A 145 -0.61 9.46 8.51
N ASP A 146 0.19 8.81 9.36
CA ASP A 146 1.29 7.94 8.95
C ASP A 146 0.90 6.47 9.12
N ALA A 147 0.74 5.76 8.00
CA ALA A 147 0.52 4.31 7.93
C ALA A 147 1.76 3.56 7.41
N GLY A 148 2.95 4.19 7.51
CA GLY A 148 4.20 3.79 6.86
C GLY A 148 4.54 4.73 5.70
N ASN A 149 3.51 5.28 5.05
CA ASN A 149 3.56 6.47 4.19
C ASN A 149 2.59 7.50 4.76
N LYS A 150 2.94 8.77 4.65
CA LYS A 150 2.12 9.87 5.16
C LYS A 150 1.03 10.26 4.18
N HIS A 151 -0.17 10.51 4.70
CA HIS A 151 -1.34 10.92 3.93
C HIS A 151 -2.02 12.13 4.56
N LEU A 152 -2.29 13.15 3.75
CA LEU A 152 -3.26 14.18 4.07
C LEU A 152 -4.64 13.64 3.69
N CYS A 153 -5.46 13.32 4.68
CA CYS A 153 -6.78 12.73 4.53
C CYS A 153 -7.85 13.82 4.71
N ILE A 154 -8.54 14.22 3.64
CA ILE A 154 -9.58 15.25 3.67
C ILE A 154 -10.95 14.60 3.59
N LYS A 155 -11.81 14.87 4.57
CA LYS A 155 -13.18 14.38 4.58
C LYS A 155 -14.07 15.23 3.70
N LYS A 156 -14.78 14.61 2.75
CA LYS A 156 -15.65 15.29 1.79
C LYS A 156 -17.06 14.71 1.82
N ARG A 157 -18.06 15.55 1.49
CA ARG A 157 -19.44 15.08 1.32
C ARG A 157 -19.64 14.30 0.03
N ASN A 158 -18.91 14.67 -1.03
CA ASN A 158 -18.93 13.99 -2.32
C ASN A 158 -17.51 13.96 -2.91
N ILE A 159 -16.92 12.77 -3.02
CA ILE A 159 -15.58 12.60 -3.58
C ILE A 159 -15.56 12.42 -5.10
N LYS A 160 -16.70 12.05 -5.72
CA LYS A 160 -16.75 11.72 -7.16
C LYS A 160 -16.61 12.95 -8.05
N LYS A 161 -17.06 14.11 -7.57
CA LYS A 161 -17.02 15.38 -8.32
C LYS A 161 -15.73 16.18 -8.11
N GLU A 162 -14.86 15.76 -7.17
CA GLU A 162 -13.61 16.45 -6.88
C GLU A 162 -12.59 16.24 -8.01
N ASP A 163 -12.01 17.32 -8.49
CA ASP A 163 -10.80 17.27 -9.32
C ASP A 163 -9.59 17.13 -8.40
N LEU A 164 -9.14 15.88 -8.24
CA LEU A 164 -8.05 15.52 -7.30
C LEU A 164 -6.70 16.06 -7.79
N ASN A 165 -6.48 16.19 -9.10
CA ASN A 165 -5.27 16.78 -9.67
C ASN A 165 -5.20 18.28 -9.34
N SER A 166 -6.29 19.01 -9.55
CA SER A 166 -6.38 20.42 -9.20
C SER A 166 -6.21 20.65 -7.70
N LEU A 167 -6.83 19.81 -6.87
CA LEU A 167 -6.70 19.90 -5.42
C LEU A 167 -5.24 19.64 -4.96
N TYR A 168 -4.59 18.60 -5.53
CA TYR A 168 -3.18 18.31 -5.24
C TYR A 168 -2.29 19.49 -5.65
N SER A 169 -2.43 20.04 -6.86
CA SER A 169 -1.60 21.14 -7.35
C SER A 169 -1.64 22.36 -6.43
N LYS A 170 -2.80 22.64 -5.83
CA LYS A 170 -2.97 23.75 -4.88
C LYS A 170 -2.31 23.49 -3.52
N LEU A 171 -2.23 22.22 -3.10
CA LEU A 171 -1.64 21.81 -1.83
C LEU A 171 -0.16 21.38 -1.97
N GLU A 172 0.32 21.15 -3.19
CA GLU A 172 1.64 20.55 -3.48
C GLU A 172 2.78 21.22 -2.73
N LYS A 173 2.85 22.55 -2.76
CA LYS A 173 3.92 23.30 -2.09
C LYS A 173 3.96 23.08 -0.57
N MET A 174 2.82 22.72 0.04
CA MET A 174 2.69 22.48 1.46
C MET A 174 2.99 21.03 1.84
N ILE A 175 2.61 20.06 1.01
CA ILE A 175 2.66 18.63 1.37
C ILE A 175 3.84 17.88 0.74
N LYS A 176 4.30 18.26 -0.45
CA LYS A 176 5.40 17.59 -1.17
C LYS A 176 6.74 17.58 -0.41
N PRO A 177 7.18 18.68 0.26
CA PRO A 177 8.41 18.67 1.04
C PRO A 177 8.41 17.63 2.18
N TYR A 178 7.24 17.28 2.70
CA TYR A 178 7.05 16.28 3.76
C TYR A 178 6.77 14.87 3.23
N LYS A 179 6.80 14.68 1.88
CA LYS A 179 6.45 13.43 1.19
C LYS A 179 5.06 12.91 1.57
N ILE A 180 4.08 13.83 1.70
CA ILE A 180 2.70 13.51 2.06
C ILE A 180 1.88 13.31 0.79
N ASN A 181 1.20 12.16 0.68
CA ASN A 181 0.22 11.86 -0.36
C ASN A 181 -1.13 12.51 -0.02
N LEU A 182 -1.95 12.79 -1.02
CA LEU A 182 -3.29 13.36 -0.81
C LEU A 182 -4.36 12.28 -0.93
N SER A 183 -5.25 12.21 0.05
CA SER A 183 -6.41 11.32 0.03
C SER A 183 -7.68 12.12 0.36
N ILE A 184 -8.72 11.91 -0.42
CA ILE A 184 -10.06 12.41 -0.09
C ILE A 184 -10.96 11.23 0.22
N PHE A 185 -11.80 11.34 1.25
CA PHE A 185 -12.67 10.25 1.65
C PHE A 185 -14.07 10.71 2.09
N LYS A 186 -15.03 9.80 1.96
CA LYS A 186 -16.38 9.93 2.47
C LYS A 186 -16.71 8.71 3.31
N GLN A 187 -17.22 8.93 4.51
CA GLN A 187 -17.66 7.86 5.39
C GLN A 187 -19.19 7.82 5.45
N SER A 188 -19.74 6.62 5.32
CA SER A 188 -21.16 6.33 5.53
C SER A 188 -21.26 5.07 6.39
N LYS A 189 -21.41 5.25 7.71
CA LYS A 189 -21.33 4.15 8.70
C LYS A 189 -20.03 3.35 8.59
N GLU A 190 -20.11 2.06 8.27
CA GLU A 190 -18.96 1.15 8.09
C GLU A 190 -18.37 1.20 6.67
N LEU A 191 -18.96 1.94 5.74
CA LEU A 191 -18.45 2.11 4.37
C LEU A 191 -17.67 3.40 4.25
N VAL A 192 -16.45 3.31 3.70
CA VAL A 192 -15.57 4.46 3.43
C VAL A 192 -15.18 4.44 1.96
N GLU A 193 -15.60 5.43 1.21
CA GLU A 193 -15.15 5.64 -0.17
C GLU A 193 -13.90 6.53 -0.16
N ILE A 194 -12.88 6.18 -0.95
CA ILE A 194 -11.60 6.90 -1.00
C ILE A 194 -11.14 7.10 -2.44
N ARG A 195 -10.47 8.23 -2.68
CA ARG A 195 -9.60 8.49 -3.85
C ARG A 195 -8.27 9.03 -3.36
N THR A 196 -7.18 8.60 -3.98
CA THR A 196 -5.82 8.95 -3.54
C THR A 196 -4.98 9.43 -4.71
N TYR A 197 -4.27 10.54 -4.50
CA TYR A 197 -3.21 11.05 -5.35
C TYR A 197 -1.86 10.78 -4.67
N GLU A 198 -1.03 9.99 -5.31
CA GLU A 198 0.30 9.64 -4.81
C GLU A 198 1.38 10.52 -5.44
N ASN A 199 2.33 10.97 -4.62
CA ASN A 199 3.43 11.84 -5.05
C ASN A 199 4.24 11.18 -6.17
N GLY A 200 4.39 11.87 -7.30
CA GLY A 200 5.16 11.40 -8.45
C GLY A 200 4.44 10.37 -9.32
N VAL A 201 3.24 9.91 -8.94
CA VAL A 201 2.45 8.91 -9.67
C VAL A 201 1.15 9.50 -10.21
N GLY A 202 0.45 10.32 -9.41
CA GLY A 202 -0.87 10.84 -9.73
C GLY A 202 -1.98 10.11 -9.01
N GLU A 203 -3.21 10.20 -9.52
CA GLU A 203 -4.35 9.46 -8.96
C GLU A 203 -4.23 7.97 -9.27
N THR A 204 -4.25 7.14 -8.22
CA THR A 204 -4.07 5.67 -8.31
C THR A 204 -5.37 4.93 -8.02
N LEU A 205 -5.50 3.71 -8.57
CA LEU A 205 -6.67 2.86 -8.37
C LEU A 205 -6.83 2.42 -6.92
N SER A 206 -5.71 2.18 -6.21
CA SER A 206 -5.74 1.73 -4.82
C SER A 206 -4.38 1.95 -4.15
N CYS A 207 -4.39 2.66 -3.03
CA CYS A 207 -3.25 2.80 -2.15
C CYS A 207 -3.56 2.13 -0.80
N GLY A 208 -2.76 1.13 -0.42
CA GLY A 208 -2.97 0.37 0.82
C GLY A 208 -2.77 1.20 2.08
N SER A 209 -1.74 2.05 2.11
CA SER A 209 -1.46 2.97 3.24
C SER A 209 -2.50 4.07 3.35
N ALA A 210 -3.00 4.62 2.23
CA ALA A 210 -4.11 5.56 2.21
C ALA A 210 -5.38 4.94 2.80
N SER A 211 -5.71 3.71 2.35
CA SER A 211 -6.85 2.96 2.86
C SER A 211 -6.74 2.68 4.36
N ALA A 212 -5.54 2.31 4.85
CA ALA A 212 -5.28 2.11 6.27
C ALA A 212 -5.38 3.41 7.07
N SER A 213 -4.89 4.53 6.53
CA SER A 213 -4.98 5.84 7.15
C SER A 213 -6.43 6.28 7.36
N VAL A 214 -7.28 6.21 6.31
CA VAL A 214 -8.68 6.59 6.47
C VAL A 214 -9.46 5.58 7.31
N ALA A 215 -9.09 4.29 7.26
CA ALA A 215 -9.72 3.28 8.12
C ALA A 215 -9.44 3.55 9.60
N SER A 216 -8.20 3.92 9.98
CA SER A 216 -7.84 4.22 11.37
C SER A 216 -8.63 5.40 11.92
N LEU A 217 -8.90 6.42 11.10
CA LEU A 217 -9.72 7.58 11.47
C LEU A 217 -11.21 7.23 11.65
N CYS A 218 -11.68 6.19 10.96
CA CYS A 218 -13.08 5.78 10.97
C CYS A 218 -13.39 4.67 11.99
N LEU A 219 -12.35 3.98 12.49
CA LEU A 219 -12.47 2.94 13.51
C LEU A 219 -12.47 3.57 14.91
N GLY A 220 -13.50 3.32 15.69
CA GLY A 220 -13.61 3.81 17.06
C GLY A 220 -15.05 3.93 17.52
N GLY A 221 -15.25 4.17 18.82
CA GLY A 221 -16.58 4.18 19.40
C GLY A 221 -17.32 2.86 19.17
N LYS A 222 -18.44 2.91 18.45
CA LYS A 222 -19.26 1.74 18.09
C LYS A 222 -18.82 1.07 16.77
N ILE A 223 -17.86 1.65 16.03
CA ILE A 223 -17.42 1.14 14.73
C ILE A 223 -16.14 0.31 14.93
N ASN A 224 -16.27 -1.01 14.91
CA ASN A 224 -15.15 -1.95 15.08
C ASN A 224 -14.60 -2.48 13.75
N LYS A 225 -15.29 -2.23 12.64
CA LYS A 225 -14.89 -2.65 11.30
C LYS A 225 -15.34 -1.62 10.28
N VAL A 226 -14.56 -1.44 9.23
CA VAL A 226 -14.91 -0.62 8.07
C VAL A 226 -14.50 -1.32 6.78
N THR A 227 -15.24 -1.03 5.71
CA THR A 227 -14.87 -1.42 4.35
C THR A 227 -14.48 -0.16 3.59
N VAL A 228 -13.22 -0.08 3.21
CA VAL A 228 -12.69 0.99 2.35
C VAL A 228 -12.85 0.58 0.89
N VAL A 229 -13.46 1.44 0.10
CA VAL A 229 -13.75 1.23 -1.33
C VAL A 229 -13.01 2.28 -2.13
N SER A 230 -12.10 1.84 -2.98
CA SER A 230 -11.41 2.64 -4.00
C SER A 230 -11.81 2.19 -5.40
N SER A 231 -11.33 2.86 -6.44
CA SER A 231 -11.56 2.46 -7.83
C SER A 231 -11.02 1.06 -8.14
N GLY A 232 -9.96 0.63 -7.46
CA GLY A 232 -9.34 -0.69 -7.61
C GLY A 232 -10.04 -1.81 -6.83
N GLY A 233 -10.98 -1.49 -5.92
CA GLY A 233 -11.73 -2.51 -5.20
C GLY A 233 -11.92 -2.23 -3.71
N LYS A 234 -12.19 -3.29 -2.95
CA LYS A 234 -12.57 -3.21 -1.53
C LYS A 234 -11.50 -3.84 -0.64
N ILE A 235 -11.23 -3.19 0.48
CA ILE A 235 -10.38 -3.70 1.57
C ILE A 235 -11.16 -3.55 2.88
N LYS A 236 -11.19 -4.60 3.69
CA LYS A 236 -11.83 -4.57 5.01
C LYS A 236 -10.77 -4.28 6.08
N PHE A 237 -11.13 -3.44 7.02
CA PHE A 237 -10.29 -3.13 8.18
C PHE A 237 -11.06 -3.36 9.46
N SER A 238 -10.34 -3.81 10.50
CA SER A 238 -10.84 -3.91 11.87
C SER A 238 -9.73 -3.62 12.86
N LYS A 239 -10.10 -3.19 14.06
CA LYS A 239 -9.15 -2.94 15.15
C LYS A 239 -8.88 -4.23 15.93
N SER A 240 -7.62 -4.47 16.32
CA SER A 240 -7.21 -5.55 17.22
C SER A 240 -6.19 -5.04 18.21
N LYS A 241 -6.59 -4.78 19.45
CA LYS A 241 -5.74 -4.16 20.48
C LYS A 241 -5.07 -2.88 19.93
N ASN A 242 -3.75 -2.91 19.75
CA ASN A 242 -2.94 -1.79 19.25
C ASN A 242 -2.70 -1.86 17.73
N ASP A 243 -3.21 -2.89 17.07
CA ASP A 243 -3.02 -3.15 15.66
C ASP A 243 -4.27 -2.87 14.83
N ILE A 244 -4.06 -2.67 13.54
CA ILE A 244 -5.10 -2.68 12.53
C ILE A 244 -4.98 -3.96 11.70
N LEU A 245 -6.09 -4.63 11.48
CA LEU A 245 -6.20 -5.80 10.62
C LEU A 245 -6.74 -5.36 9.27
N MET A 246 -5.99 -5.61 8.21
CA MET A 246 -6.36 -5.35 6.84
C MET A 246 -6.65 -6.67 6.12
N THR A 247 -7.83 -6.84 5.55
CA THR A 247 -8.21 -8.04 4.80
C THR A 247 -8.59 -7.66 3.37
N GLY A 248 -7.86 -8.18 2.41
CA GLY A 248 -8.08 -7.89 0.99
C GLY A 248 -7.58 -8.99 0.06
N PRO A 249 -7.94 -8.92 -1.23
CA PRO A 249 -7.54 -9.90 -2.23
C PRO A 249 -6.09 -9.70 -2.68
N SER A 250 -5.54 -10.75 -3.28
CA SER A 250 -4.43 -10.73 -4.21
C SER A 250 -4.81 -11.60 -5.40
N ALA A 251 -4.38 -11.22 -6.59
CA ALA A 251 -4.64 -11.97 -7.81
C ALA A 251 -3.32 -12.28 -8.51
N HIS A 252 -3.12 -13.54 -8.89
CA HIS A 252 -2.09 -13.96 -9.83
C HIS A 252 -2.64 -13.80 -11.25
N ILE A 253 -1.86 -13.25 -12.16
CA ILE A 253 -2.27 -13.00 -13.55
C ILE A 253 -1.59 -14.01 -14.48
N PHE A 254 -0.25 -14.02 -14.47
CA PHE A 254 0.55 -14.98 -15.24
C PHE A 254 1.93 -15.15 -14.62
N THR A 255 2.63 -16.20 -15.02
CA THR A 255 4.02 -16.48 -14.72
C THR A 255 4.82 -16.33 -16.01
N GLY A 256 6.04 -15.81 -15.93
CA GLY A 256 6.94 -15.64 -17.06
C GLY A 256 8.40 -15.65 -16.65
N ASP A 257 9.28 -15.53 -17.65
CA ASP A 257 10.73 -15.46 -17.46
C ASP A 257 11.27 -14.15 -18.03
N ILE A 258 12.30 -13.59 -17.40
CA ILE A 258 13.00 -12.38 -17.84
C ILE A 258 14.50 -12.65 -17.89
N ASP A 259 15.17 -12.07 -18.88
CA ASP A 259 16.62 -12.04 -18.94
C ASP A 259 17.19 -11.03 -17.93
N GLU A 260 18.34 -11.37 -17.35
CA GLU A 260 19.09 -10.50 -16.41
C GLU A 260 19.61 -9.24 -17.10
#